data_8469d470e88994b479faf8eb1440678b
#
_entry.id   8469d470e88994b479faf8eb1440678b
#
_cell.length_a   1.000
_cell.length_b   1.000
_cell.length_c   1.000
_cell.angle_alpha   90.00
_cell.angle_beta   90.00
_cell.angle_gamma   90.00
#
_symmetry.space_group_name_H-M   'P 1'
#
loop_
_entity.id
_entity.type
_entity.pdbx_description
1 polymer ?
#
loop_
_entity_poly.entity_id
_entity_poly.type
_entity_poly.pdbx_seq_one_letter_code
_entity_poly.pdbx_strand_id
1 'polypeptide(L)'
;MASKFQSSVIRKYESQGYKVLKIMKLSESGFPDLQCLKDGKSVWIECKEKNDTLKPLQMYRIDELISLGFEAFCLQDEKGKIYPL
;
A
#
# COMPACT_ATOMS: atom_id res chain seq x y z
N MET A 1 4.99 11.85 -9.19
CA MET A 1 3.58 12.06 -9.52
C MET A 1 2.81 10.76 -9.30
N ALA A 2 1.67 10.82 -8.65
CA ALA A 2 0.87 9.62 -8.42
C ALA A 2 0.21 9.19 -9.72
N SER A 3 0.14 7.87 -9.97
CA SER A 3 -0.61 7.31 -11.08
C SER A 3 -2.11 7.53 -10.86
N LYS A 4 -2.90 7.37 -11.92
CA LYS A 4 -4.36 7.43 -11.80
C LYS A 4 -4.88 6.35 -10.85
N PHE A 5 -4.28 5.17 -10.89
CA PHE A 5 -4.69 4.08 -10.02
C PHE A 5 -4.37 4.43 -8.55
N GLN A 6 -3.15 4.87 -8.25
CA GLN A 6 -2.80 5.26 -6.88
C GLN A 6 -3.73 6.36 -6.38
N SER A 7 -4.01 7.36 -7.21
CA SER A 7 -4.91 8.45 -6.84
C SER A 7 -6.32 7.94 -6.53
N SER A 8 -6.82 6.95 -7.29
CA SER A 8 -8.14 6.37 -7.03
C SER A 8 -8.17 5.61 -5.70
N VAL A 9 -7.08 4.90 -5.36
CA VAL A 9 -6.97 4.20 -4.09
C VAL A 9 -6.98 5.20 -2.92
N ILE A 10 -6.22 6.29 -3.07
CA ILE A 10 -6.19 7.35 -2.06
C ILE A 10 -7.60 7.90 -1.82
N ARG A 11 -8.31 8.27 -2.89
CA ARG A 11 -9.67 8.82 -2.75
C ARG A 11 -10.62 7.83 -2.09
N LYS A 12 -10.51 6.56 -2.45
CA LYS A 12 -11.35 5.52 -1.86
C LYS A 12 -11.16 5.45 -0.35
N TYR A 13 -9.91 5.40 0.11
CA TYR A 13 -9.64 5.30 1.54
C TYR A 13 -9.99 6.59 2.28
N GLU A 14 -9.72 7.75 1.68
CA GLU A 14 -10.13 9.01 2.27
C GLU A 14 -11.64 9.10 2.43
N SER A 15 -12.40 8.59 1.46
CA SER A 15 -13.86 8.59 1.53
C SER A 15 -14.39 7.69 2.66
N GLN A 16 -13.58 6.76 3.12
CA GLN A 16 -13.91 5.87 4.24
C GLN A 16 -13.39 6.42 5.59
N GLY A 17 -12.86 7.63 5.59
CA GLY A 17 -12.43 8.29 6.82
C GLY A 17 -10.96 8.11 7.17
N TYR A 18 -10.16 7.51 6.29
CA TYR A 18 -8.73 7.34 6.56
C TYR A 18 -7.96 8.62 6.25
N LYS A 19 -6.94 8.90 7.07
CA LYS A 19 -5.88 9.82 6.71
C LYS A 19 -4.89 9.05 5.87
N VAL A 20 -4.68 9.45 4.62
CA VAL A 20 -3.78 8.73 3.71
C VAL A 20 -2.50 9.53 3.52
N LEU A 21 -1.37 8.88 3.78
CA LEU A 21 -0.04 9.46 3.60
C LEU A 21 0.66 8.73 2.45
N LYS A 22 1.28 9.50 1.57
CA LYS A 22 2.18 8.93 0.55
C LYS A 22 3.54 8.74 1.17
N ILE A 23 4.08 7.53 1.07
CA ILE A 23 5.40 7.22 1.59
C ILE A 23 6.42 7.53 0.50
N MET A 24 7.19 8.60 0.68
CA MET A 24 8.13 9.06 -0.34
C MET A 24 9.53 8.51 -0.12
N LYS A 25 10.03 8.61 1.12
CA LYS A 25 11.39 8.18 1.43
C LYS A 25 11.47 7.80 2.90
N LEU A 26 12.00 6.62 3.17
CA LEU A 26 12.25 6.12 4.53
C LEU A 26 13.71 5.69 4.63
N SER A 27 14.14 5.39 5.85
CA SER A 27 15.50 4.90 6.10
C SER A 27 15.76 3.54 5.45
N GLU A 28 14.69 2.78 5.14
CA GLU A 28 14.79 1.49 4.47
C GLU A 28 13.91 1.48 3.23
N SER A 29 14.33 0.72 2.22
CA SER A 29 13.64 0.65 0.93
C SER A 29 12.56 -0.41 0.91
N GLY A 30 11.65 -0.30 -0.07
CA GLY A 30 10.70 -1.35 -0.39
C GLY A 30 9.39 -1.30 0.38
N PHE A 31 9.19 -0.29 1.23
CA PHE A 31 7.92 -0.14 1.95
C PHE A 31 6.80 0.25 0.99
N PRO A 32 5.55 -0.12 1.35
CA PRO A 32 4.39 0.23 0.52
C PRO A 32 4.24 1.74 0.29
N ASP A 33 3.59 2.09 -0.82
CA ASP A 33 3.44 3.48 -1.27
C ASP A 33 2.58 4.33 -0.35
N LEU A 34 1.60 3.73 0.30
CA LEU A 34 0.60 4.45 1.08
C LEU A 34 0.52 3.92 2.49
N GLN A 35 0.31 4.83 3.45
CA GLN A 35 -0.04 4.49 4.81
C GLN A 35 -1.38 5.14 5.12
N CYS A 36 -2.37 4.34 5.53
CA CYS A 36 -3.72 4.80 5.79
C CYS A 36 -4.01 4.66 7.28
N LEU A 37 -4.38 5.76 7.92
CA LEU A 37 -4.53 5.85 9.36
C LEU A 37 -5.99 6.12 9.74
N LYS A 38 -6.54 5.31 10.66
CA LYS A 38 -7.89 5.50 11.16
C LYS A 38 -8.07 4.73 12.46
N ASP A 39 -8.65 5.38 13.46
CA ASP A 39 -9.03 4.74 14.72
C ASP A 39 -7.88 3.97 15.38
N GLY A 40 -6.68 4.56 15.37
CA GLY A 40 -5.50 3.94 15.96
C GLY A 40 -4.90 2.81 15.14
N LYS A 41 -5.41 2.57 13.92
CA LYS A 41 -4.93 1.50 13.03
C LYS A 41 -4.16 2.08 11.87
N SER A 42 -3.23 1.28 11.35
CA SER A 42 -2.42 1.64 10.21
C SER A 42 -2.52 0.54 9.16
N VAL A 43 -2.92 0.91 7.95
CA VAL A 43 -3.01 0.00 6.80
C VAL A 43 -1.99 0.47 5.77
N TRP A 44 -1.16 -0.46 5.31
CA TRP A 44 -0.10 -0.16 4.34
C TRP A 44 -0.45 -0.77 2.98
N ILE A 45 -0.43 0.04 1.93
CA ILE A 45 -0.88 -0.40 0.61
C ILE A 45 0.20 -0.09 -0.43
N GLU A 46 0.64 -1.14 -1.13
CA GLU A 46 1.47 -1.00 -2.32
C GLU A 46 0.53 -0.94 -3.53
N CYS A 47 0.69 0.08 -4.39
CA CYS A 47 -0.13 0.22 -5.58
C CYS A 47 0.70 -0.13 -6.82
N LYS A 48 0.20 -1.04 -7.65
CA LYS A 48 0.86 -1.47 -8.87
C LYS A 48 -0.04 -1.21 -10.08
N GLU A 49 0.57 -0.68 -11.15
CA GLU A 49 -0.10 -0.56 -12.44
C GLU A 49 -0.36 -1.96 -13.00
N LYS A 50 -1.31 -2.07 -13.94
CA LYS A 50 -1.80 -3.38 -14.41
C LYS A 50 -0.72 -4.27 -15.02
N ASN A 51 0.36 -3.70 -15.54
CA ASN A 51 1.43 -4.47 -16.18
C ASN A 51 2.71 -4.49 -15.35
N ASP A 52 2.67 -3.99 -14.12
CA ASP A 52 3.84 -3.96 -13.25
C ASP A 52 3.91 -5.22 -12.39
N THR A 53 5.06 -5.46 -11.77
CA THR A 53 5.31 -6.64 -10.98
C THR A 53 5.72 -6.28 -9.57
N LEU A 54 5.15 -6.97 -8.59
CA LEU A 54 5.54 -6.80 -7.20
C LEU A 54 6.93 -7.42 -7.00
N LYS A 55 7.88 -6.61 -6.48
CA LYS A 55 9.26 -7.04 -6.33
C LYS A 55 9.48 -7.80 -5.02
N PRO A 56 10.50 -8.68 -4.97
CA PRO A 56 10.77 -9.46 -3.74
C PRO A 56 10.94 -8.61 -2.49
N LEU A 57 11.65 -7.47 -2.58
CA LEU A 57 11.82 -6.61 -1.41
C LEU A 57 10.50 -6.03 -0.94
N GLN A 58 9.59 -5.70 -1.87
CA GLN A 58 8.28 -5.18 -1.52
C GLN A 58 7.43 -6.25 -0.82
N MET A 59 7.51 -7.50 -1.28
CA MET A 59 6.85 -8.61 -0.60
C MET A 59 7.41 -8.78 0.81
N TYR A 60 8.74 -8.70 0.95
CA TYR A 60 9.39 -8.82 2.25
C TYR A 60 8.88 -7.75 3.22
N ARG A 61 8.77 -6.50 2.77
CA ARG A 61 8.28 -5.43 3.64
C ARG A 61 6.82 -5.61 4.05
N ILE A 62 5.99 -6.09 3.12
CA ILE A 62 4.60 -6.41 3.44
C ILE A 62 4.54 -7.49 4.52
N ASP A 63 5.32 -8.57 4.35
CA ASP A 63 5.38 -9.65 5.33
C ASP A 63 5.87 -9.15 6.69
N GLU A 64 6.88 -8.28 6.69
CA GLU A 64 7.42 -7.70 7.92
C GLU A 64 6.35 -6.88 8.65
N LEU A 65 5.63 -6.03 7.93
CA LEU A 65 4.56 -5.22 8.52
C LEU A 65 3.46 -6.09 9.12
N ILE A 66 3.08 -7.16 8.42
CA ILE A 66 2.09 -8.10 8.92
C ILE A 66 2.60 -8.77 10.21
N SER A 67 3.87 -9.16 10.24
CA SER A 67 4.46 -9.77 11.43
C SER A 67 4.51 -8.82 12.63
N LEU A 68 4.55 -7.52 12.35
CA LEU A 68 4.52 -6.48 13.40
C LEU A 68 3.08 -6.12 13.83
N GLY A 69 2.07 -6.78 13.25
CA GLY A 69 0.68 -6.58 13.65
C GLY A 69 -0.10 -5.60 12.81
N PHE A 70 0.47 -5.10 11.71
CA PHE A 70 -0.23 -4.18 10.83
C PHE A 70 -0.89 -4.91 9.67
N GLU A 71 -1.91 -4.28 9.09
CA GLU A 71 -2.49 -4.74 7.83
C GLU A 71 -1.64 -4.16 6.70
N ALA A 72 -1.22 -5.00 5.76
CA ALA A 72 -0.41 -4.57 4.63
C ALA A 72 -0.68 -5.47 3.44
N PHE A 73 -0.79 -4.88 2.25
CA PHE A 73 -1.09 -5.66 1.04
C PHE A 73 -0.76 -4.85 -0.21
N CYS A 74 -0.78 -5.55 -1.35
CA CYS A 74 -0.59 -4.94 -2.65
C CYS A 74 -1.89 -5.00 -3.44
N LEU A 75 -2.29 -3.84 -3.98
CA LEU A 75 -3.39 -3.73 -4.93
C LEU A 75 -2.80 -3.47 -6.31
N GLN A 76 -3.28 -4.21 -7.31
CA GLN A 76 -2.88 -3.99 -8.69
C GLN A 76 -4.07 -3.58 -9.52
N ASP A 77 -3.86 -2.58 -10.38
CA ASP A 77 -4.91 -2.06 -11.25
C ASP A 77 -5.53 -3.20 -12.06
N GLU A 78 -6.86 -3.24 -12.10
CA GLU A 78 -7.70 -4.24 -12.78
C GLU A 78 -7.66 -5.65 -12.16
N LYS A 79 -6.79 -5.89 -11.16
CA LYS A 79 -6.65 -7.23 -10.56
C LYS A 79 -7.04 -7.29 -9.09
N GLY A 80 -7.13 -6.16 -8.40
CA GLY A 80 -7.42 -6.12 -6.97
C GLY A 80 -6.21 -6.52 -6.13
N LYS A 81 -6.47 -7.14 -4.98
CA LYS A 81 -5.39 -7.54 -4.09
C LYS A 81 -4.65 -8.74 -4.67
N ILE A 82 -3.34 -8.58 -4.88
CA ILE A 82 -2.50 -9.65 -5.45
C ILE A 82 -1.53 -10.24 -4.43
N TYR A 83 -1.33 -9.59 -3.29
CA TYR A 83 -0.41 -10.10 -2.26
C TYR A 83 -0.78 -9.48 -0.91
N PRO A 84 -0.74 -10.23 0.21
CA PRO A 84 -0.60 -11.69 0.26
C PRO A 84 -1.84 -12.40 -0.29
N LEU A 85 -1.64 -13.62 -0.67
CA LEU A 85 -2.76 -14.43 -1.19
C LEU A 85 -3.69 -14.90 -0.07
#